data_b0d10f649f44daf7bc7b9efb19e65da4
#
_entry.id   b0d10f649f44daf7bc7b9efb19e65da4
#
_cell.length_a   1.000
_cell.length_b   1.000
_cell.length_c   1.000
_cell.angle_alpha   90.00
_cell.angle_beta   90.00
_cell.angle_gamma   90.00
#
_symmetry.space_group_name_H-M   'P 1'
#
loop_
_entity.id
_entity.type
_entity.pdbx_description
1 polymer ?
#
loop_
_entity_poly.entity_id
_entity_poly.type
_entity_poly.pdbx_seq_one_letter_code
_entity_poly.pdbx_strand_id
1 'polypeptide(L)' 'MPIVVDFEEQRAAKGLTVAQLADRIGITQANLFVLKSNRGRAIRFSTLEALCEVLDCQPGDILTFVKEKP' A
#
# COMPACT_ATOMS: atom_id res chain seq x y z
N MET A 1 -12.17 0.70 8.65
CA MET A 1 -11.60 2.05 8.65
C MET A 1 -12.05 2.81 7.42
N PRO A 2 -12.35 4.10 7.55
CA PRO A 2 -12.73 4.89 6.38
C PRO A 2 -11.61 5.15 5.39
N ILE A 3 -10.36 5.02 5.81
CA ILE A 3 -9.22 5.10 4.88
C ILE A 3 -8.78 3.68 4.54
N VAL A 4 -8.77 3.37 3.25
CA VAL A 4 -8.39 2.06 2.73
C VAL A 4 -7.05 2.18 2.02
N VAL A 5 -6.16 1.24 2.31
CA VAL A 5 -4.88 1.11 1.62
C VAL A 5 -5.03 0.00 0.58
N ASP A 6 -4.88 0.35 -0.70
CA ASP A 6 -4.97 -0.64 -1.78
C ASP A 6 -3.97 -0.27 -2.87
N PHE A 7 -3.03 -1.16 -3.12
CA PHE A 7 -1.99 -0.97 -4.15
C PHE A 7 -1.97 -2.13 -5.16
N GLU A 8 -2.98 -2.98 -5.15
CA GLU A 8 -3.00 -4.18 -5.99
C GLU A 8 -2.96 -3.85 -7.48
N GLU A 9 -3.71 -2.86 -7.90
CA GLU A 9 -3.75 -2.43 -9.30
C GLU A 9 -2.39 -1.92 -9.75
N GLN A 10 -1.76 -1.11 -8.91
CA GLN A 10 -0.44 -0.56 -9.20
C GLN A 10 0.62 -1.65 -9.20
N ARG A 11 0.56 -2.58 -8.25
CA ARG A 11 1.48 -3.71 -8.19
C ARG A 11 1.37 -4.58 -9.44
N ALA A 12 0.15 -4.90 -9.84
CA ALA A 12 -0.10 -5.72 -11.03
C ALA A 12 0.39 -5.02 -12.31
N ALA A 13 0.19 -3.70 -12.40
CA ALA A 13 0.64 -2.92 -13.53
C ALA A 13 2.16 -2.93 -13.68
N LYS A 14 2.89 -3.07 -12.58
CA LYS A 14 4.35 -3.16 -12.60
C LYS A 14 4.86 -4.60 -12.72
N GLY A 15 3.98 -5.59 -12.71
CA GLY A 15 4.36 -6.98 -12.80
C GLY A 15 5.14 -7.50 -11.59
N LEU A 16 4.97 -6.87 -10.43
CA LEU A 16 5.68 -7.26 -9.21
C LEU A 16 4.84 -8.24 -8.38
N THR A 17 5.50 -9.24 -7.83
CA THR A 17 4.87 -10.09 -6.81
C THR A 17 4.86 -9.33 -5.48
N VAL A 18 4.05 -9.81 -4.53
CA VAL A 18 4.03 -9.24 -3.17
C VAL A 18 5.43 -9.32 -2.55
N ALA A 19 6.12 -10.45 -2.73
CA ALA A 19 7.48 -10.63 -2.22
C ALA A 19 8.46 -9.61 -2.81
N GLN A 20 8.38 -9.39 -4.12
CA GLN A 20 9.25 -8.43 -4.80
C GLN A 20 8.96 -7.01 -4.32
N LEU A 21 7.70 -6.66 -4.16
CA LEU A 21 7.32 -5.34 -3.68
C LEU A 21 7.83 -5.10 -2.27
N ALA A 22 7.61 -6.05 -1.37
CA ALA A 22 8.08 -5.95 0.02
C ALA A 22 9.61 -5.76 0.06
N ASP A 23 10.33 -6.54 -0.74
CA ASP A 23 11.78 -6.44 -0.81
C ASP A 23 12.23 -5.05 -1.28
N ARG A 24 11.58 -4.51 -2.30
CA ARG A 24 11.96 -3.21 -2.86
C ARG A 24 11.70 -2.05 -1.91
N ILE A 25 10.63 -2.13 -1.12
CA ILE A 25 10.33 -1.08 -0.15
C ILE A 25 10.99 -1.32 1.20
N GLY A 26 11.65 -2.46 1.39
CA GLY A 26 12.45 -2.73 2.58
C GLY A 26 11.65 -3.14 3.80
N ILE A 27 10.51 -3.80 3.60
CA ILE A 27 9.71 -4.34 4.70
C ILE A 27 9.46 -5.83 4.48
N THR A 28 8.96 -6.51 5.51
CA THR A 28 8.59 -7.92 5.38
C THR A 28 7.26 -8.05 4.64
N GLN A 29 7.04 -9.22 4.04
CA GLN A 29 5.75 -9.51 3.42
C GLN A 29 4.61 -9.44 4.43
N ALA A 30 4.86 -9.88 5.67
CA ALA A 30 3.87 -9.82 6.74
C ALA A 30 3.44 -8.37 7.00
N ASN A 31 4.39 -7.45 7.07
CA ASN A 31 4.09 -6.03 7.26
C ASN A 31 3.32 -5.45 6.07
N LEU A 32 3.66 -5.88 4.86
CA LEU A 32 2.95 -5.45 3.67
C LEU A 32 1.49 -5.93 3.70
N PHE A 33 1.25 -7.18 4.11
CA PHE A 33 -0.10 -7.70 4.27
C PHE A 33 -0.89 -6.96 5.35
N VAL A 34 -0.23 -6.54 6.43
CA VAL A 34 -0.87 -5.74 7.47
C VAL A 34 -1.38 -4.42 6.89
N LEU A 35 -0.57 -3.76 6.07
CA LEU A 35 -0.97 -2.52 5.39
C LEU A 35 -2.18 -2.76 4.49
N LYS A 36 -2.11 -3.81 3.67
CA LYS A 36 -3.16 -4.12 2.71
C LYS A 36 -4.47 -4.53 3.40
N SER A 37 -4.38 -5.24 4.51
CA SER A 37 -5.57 -5.71 5.23
C SER A 37 -6.24 -4.61 6.07
N ASN A 38 -5.64 -3.45 6.15
CA ASN A 38 -6.10 -2.33 6.97
C ASN A 38 -6.17 -2.63 8.46
N ARG A 39 -5.39 -3.60 8.92
CA ARG A 39 -5.26 -3.90 10.33
C ARG A 39 -4.30 -2.94 11.03
N GLY A 40 -3.40 -2.36 10.26
CA GLY A 40 -2.54 -1.30 10.75
C GLY A 40 -3.34 -0.02 10.89
N ARG A 41 -3.05 0.75 11.92
CA ARG A 41 -3.75 2.01 12.18
C ARG A 41 -3.02 3.22 11.64
N ALA A 42 -1.83 3.00 11.12
CA ALA A 42 -1.02 4.08 10.58
C ALA A 42 -0.09 3.54 9.52
N ILE A 43 0.21 4.39 8.55
CA ILE A 43 1.26 4.14 7.59
C ILE A 43 2.29 5.25 7.74
N ARG A 44 3.56 4.88 7.79
CA ARG A 44 4.62 5.88 7.85
C ARG A 44 4.76 6.56 6.50
N PHE A 45 5.03 7.84 6.51
CA PHE A 45 5.27 8.57 5.27
C PHE A 45 6.46 7.98 4.50
N SER A 46 7.47 7.48 5.18
CA SER A 46 8.61 6.83 4.53
C SER A 46 8.17 5.58 3.74
N THR A 47 7.26 4.79 4.30
CA THR A 47 6.71 3.61 3.63
C THR A 47 5.83 4.01 2.46
N LEU A 48 4.98 5.00 2.65
CA LEU A 48 4.12 5.52 1.59
C LEU A 48 4.94 6.07 0.43
N GLU A 49 5.99 6.82 0.76
CA GLU A 49 6.92 7.38 -0.22
C GLU A 49 7.60 6.28 -1.02
N ALA A 50 8.07 5.22 -0.34
CA ALA A 50 8.70 4.09 -1.00
C ALA A 50 7.72 3.36 -1.94
N LEU A 51 6.47 3.19 -1.51
CA LEU A 51 5.43 2.60 -2.35
C LEU A 51 5.19 3.44 -3.61
N CYS A 52 5.07 4.75 -3.45
CA CYS A 52 4.86 5.66 -4.58
C CYS A 52 6.04 5.61 -5.55
N GLU A 53 7.25 5.57 -5.03
CA GLU A 53 8.46 5.52 -5.85
C GLU A 53 8.57 4.20 -6.62
N VAL A 54 8.40 3.07 -5.95
CA VAL A 54 8.51 1.76 -6.58
C VAL A 54 7.38 1.51 -7.57
N LEU A 55 6.17 1.91 -7.22
CA LEU A 55 4.99 1.70 -8.06
C LEU A 55 4.74 2.83 -9.05
N ASP A 56 5.54 3.89 -8.98
CA ASP A 56 5.44 5.06 -9.87
C ASP A 56 4.02 5.62 -9.88
N CYS A 57 3.52 5.93 -8.69
CA CYS A 57 2.15 6.43 -8.52
C CYS A 57 2.11 7.50 -7.42
N GLN A 58 0.94 8.06 -7.23
CA GLN A 58 0.72 9.08 -6.21
C GLN A 58 0.04 8.47 -4.98
N PRO A 59 0.16 9.08 -3.80
CA PRO A 59 -0.54 8.58 -2.62
C PRO A 59 -2.04 8.39 -2.82
N GLY A 60 -2.68 9.24 -3.60
CA GLY A 60 -4.11 9.13 -3.90
C GLY A 60 -4.47 7.89 -4.73
N ASP A 61 -3.48 7.25 -5.35
CA ASP A 61 -3.70 5.98 -6.05
C ASP A 61 -3.70 4.79 -5.10
N ILE A 62 -3.14 4.97 -3.90
CA ILE A 62 -2.99 3.92 -2.89
C ILE A 62 -3.98 4.09 -1.75
N LEU A 63 -4.22 5.33 -1.34
CA LEU A 63 -5.09 5.67 -0.22
C LEU A 63 -6.43 6.18 -0.72
N THR A 64 -7.50 5.59 -0.20
CA THR A 64 -8.85 5.98 -0.57
C THR A 64 -9.68 6.20 0.68
N PHE A 65 -10.40 7.29 0.73
CA PHE A 65 -11.39 7.52 1.78
C PHE A 65 -12.71 6.89 1.34
N VAL A 66 -13.18 5.97 2.15
CA VAL A 66 -14.47 5.31 1.91
C VAL A 66 -15.44 5.80 2.98
N LYS A 67 -16.48 6.50 2.56
CA LYS A 67 -17.49 7.01 3.49
C LYS A 67 -18.28 5.84 4.04
N GLU A 68 -18.30 5.71 5.35
CA GLU A 68 -19.09 4.67 6.01
C GLU A 68 -20.58 4.96 5.84
N LYS A 69 -21.32 3.91 5.61
CA LYS A 69 -22.78 4.02 5.60
C LYS A 69 -23.28 4.16 7.04
N PRO A 70 -24.26 5.01 7.26
CA PRO A 70 -24.88 5.13 8.59
C PRO A 70 -25.53 3.83 9.04
#